data_84015078ab3e7ff131db51d29333c5e9
#
_entry.id   84015078ab3e7ff131db51d29333c5e9
#
_cell.length_a   1.000
_cell.length_b   1.000
_cell.length_c   1.000
_cell.angle_alpha   90.00
_cell.angle_beta   90.00
_cell.angle_gamma   90.00
#
_symmetry.space_group_name_H-M   'P 1'
#
loop_
_entity.id
_entity.type
_entity.pdbx_description
1 polymer ?
#
loop_
_entity_poly.entity_id
_entity_poly.type
_entity_poly.pdbx_seq_one_letter_code
_entity_poly.pdbx_strand_id
1 'polypeptide(L)'
;QTRDFCYSGFDARTMLEVLSGVRYYVVPSGNKGLRPYGYNVCINRGTLGAGGQDEVKCDAYENDSVLPVGFAGSTVIPRSIYEKLDVTKKQQALLQGIIVEDDKVPAALAQKETGMEFTDKEISYEITDMHNVELTDQGFTATEKKASVTLSFEGMPESETYFILKGLGFSEEGKTLTQSKSRLHIDVTCGKITKMITFLTRKNNFYSGVDDYLINTGYRDEKADEITLTFHEKGTYRFDEMQIVCQPMQQVDSLAKKLKQNV
;
A
#
# COMPACT_ATOMS: atom_id res chain seq x y z
N GLN A 1 -26.16 -8.08 1.55
CA GLN A 1 -25.12 -9.05 1.95
C GLN A 1 -23.83 -8.29 2.08
N THR A 2 -23.32 -8.14 3.30
CA THR A 2 -21.99 -7.63 3.56
C THR A 2 -20.98 -8.65 3.02
N ARG A 3 -20.18 -8.24 2.04
CA ARG A 3 -19.08 -9.07 1.56
C ARG A 3 -17.90 -8.91 2.53
N ASP A 4 -17.37 -10.02 3.05
CA ASP A 4 -16.21 -10.02 3.94
C ASP A 4 -14.89 -9.87 3.18
N PHE A 5 -14.94 -9.80 1.85
CA PHE A 5 -13.79 -9.59 0.98
C PHE A 5 -13.90 -8.23 0.30
N CYS A 6 -12.91 -7.38 0.53
CA CYS A 6 -12.68 -6.17 -0.24
C CYS A 6 -11.41 -6.36 -1.06
N TYR A 7 -11.54 -6.28 -2.38
CA TYR A 7 -10.39 -6.20 -3.26
C TYR A 7 -10.22 -4.74 -3.69
N SER A 8 -9.08 -4.16 -3.35
CA SER A 8 -8.75 -2.76 -3.64
C SER A 8 -7.80 -2.60 -4.83
N GLY A 9 -7.73 -3.58 -5.71
CA GLY A 9 -6.79 -3.59 -6.82
C GLY A 9 -5.35 -3.60 -6.31
N PHE A 10 -4.50 -2.79 -6.93
CA PHE A 10 -3.11 -2.63 -6.51
C PHE A 10 -2.90 -1.53 -5.46
N ASP A 11 -3.96 -1.03 -4.85
CA ASP A 11 -3.92 0.04 -3.84
C ASP A 11 -3.22 1.32 -4.32
N ALA A 12 -3.36 1.65 -5.62
CA ALA A 12 -2.70 2.77 -6.29
C ALA A 12 -1.16 2.74 -6.18
N ARG A 13 -0.56 1.55 -6.04
CA ARG A 13 0.90 1.37 -6.01
C ARG A 13 1.47 1.47 -7.42
N THR A 14 2.14 2.58 -7.72
CA THR A 14 2.62 2.92 -9.07
C THR A 14 3.40 1.79 -9.74
N MET A 15 4.32 1.14 -9.04
CA MET A 15 5.16 0.10 -9.65
C MET A 15 4.35 -1.10 -10.10
N LEU A 16 3.30 -1.48 -9.34
CA LEU A 16 2.42 -2.58 -9.72
C LEU A 16 1.47 -2.19 -10.85
N GLU A 17 0.97 -0.95 -10.87
CA GLU A 17 0.16 -0.43 -11.97
C GLU A 17 0.96 -0.41 -13.29
N VAL A 18 2.20 0.09 -13.24
CA VAL A 18 3.13 0.11 -14.39
C VAL A 18 3.42 -1.31 -14.90
N LEU A 19 3.77 -2.22 -13.98
CA LEU A 19 4.07 -3.62 -14.31
C LEU A 19 2.88 -4.35 -14.94
N SER A 20 1.67 -4.06 -14.46
CA SER A 20 0.43 -4.70 -14.91
C SER A 20 -0.16 -4.05 -16.15
N GLY A 21 0.47 -3.03 -16.73
CA GLY A 21 0.01 -2.37 -17.95
C GLY A 21 -1.24 -1.52 -17.76
N VAL A 22 -1.51 -1.04 -16.54
CA VAL A 22 -2.66 -0.16 -16.26
C VAL A 22 -2.39 1.21 -16.87
N ARG A 23 -2.82 1.42 -18.10
CA ARG A 23 -2.58 2.65 -18.86
C ARG A 23 -3.47 3.81 -18.42
N TYR A 24 -4.70 3.52 -18.04
CA TYR A 24 -5.69 4.52 -17.68
C TYR A 24 -6.13 4.36 -16.23
N TYR A 25 -6.17 5.47 -15.50
CA TYR A 25 -6.60 5.51 -14.12
C TYR A 25 -7.74 6.52 -13.96
N VAL A 26 -8.88 6.07 -13.40
CA VAL A 26 -10.08 6.88 -13.26
C VAL A 26 -10.31 7.16 -11.78
N VAL A 27 -10.43 8.43 -11.44
CA VAL A 27 -10.71 8.87 -10.07
C VAL A 27 -11.90 9.82 -10.03
N PRO A 28 -12.62 9.91 -8.91
CA PRO A 28 -13.60 10.96 -8.72
C PRO A 28 -13.00 12.35 -8.93
N SER A 29 -13.71 13.22 -9.67
CA SER A 29 -13.21 14.56 -9.97
C SER A 29 -12.87 15.35 -8.71
N GLY A 30 -11.73 16.01 -8.72
CA GLY A 30 -11.21 16.75 -7.56
C GLY A 30 -10.37 15.90 -6.59
N ASN A 31 -10.35 14.58 -6.72
CA ASN A 31 -9.60 13.69 -5.83
C ASN A 31 -8.23 13.30 -6.41
N LYS A 32 -7.41 14.30 -6.71
CA LYS A 32 -6.08 14.10 -7.33
C LYS A 32 -5.12 13.31 -6.46
N GLY A 33 -5.26 13.31 -5.14
CA GLY A 33 -4.40 12.60 -4.21
C GLY A 33 -4.48 11.06 -4.29
N LEU A 34 -5.49 10.51 -4.98
CA LEU A 34 -5.61 9.07 -5.19
C LEU A 34 -4.89 8.57 -6.45
N ARG A 35 -4.29 9.46 -7.24
CA ARG A 35 -3.59 9.06 -8.45
C ARG A 35 -2.21 8.48 -8.12
N PRO A 36 -1.82 7.34 -8.72
CA PRO A 36 -0.44 6.90 -8.70
C PRO A 36 0.48 7.88 -9.45
N TYR A 37 1.78 7.78 -9.24
CA TYR A 37 2.78 8.53 -10.00
C TYR A 37 2.67 8.23 -11.51
N GLY A 38 2.97 9.22 -12.34
CA GLY A 38 3.00 9.10 -13.80
C GLY A 38 1.65 9.31 -14.49
N TYR A 39 0.52 9.28 -13.77
CA TYR A 39 -0.80 9.56 -14.32
C TYR A 39 -1.10 11.08 -14.30
N ASN A 40 -0.35 11.85 -15.08
CA ASN A 40 -0.37 13.31 -14.99
C ASN A 40 -1.32 13.99 -15.98
N VAL A 41 -1.58 13.32 -17.11
CA VAL A 41 -2.39 13.90 -18.18
C VAL A 41 -3.85 13.50 -18.03
N CYS A 42 -4.72 14.45 -17.73
CA CYS A 42 -6.17 14.21 -17.76
C CYS A 42 -6.64 14.18 -19.23
N ILE A 43 -6.98 12.99 -19.71
CA ILE A 43 -7.40 12.76 -21.10
C ILE A 43 -8.91 12.88 -21.29
N ASN A 44 -9.69 12.67 -20.22
CA ASN A 44 -11.14 12.74 -20.29
C ASN A 44 -11.74 13.16 -18.93
N ARG A 45 -12.87 13.82 -19.00
CA ARG A 45 -13.73 14.12 -17.87
C ARG A 45 -15.14 13.69 -18.22
N GLY A 46 -15.73 12.90 -17.36
CA GLY A 46 -17.04 12.32 -17.62
C GLY A 46 -17.80 12.05 -16.35
N THR A 47 -18.96 11.47 -16.51
CA THR A 47 -19.82 11.03 -15.41
C THR A 47 -19.95 9.52 -15.51
N LEU A 48 -19.69 8.81 -14.41
CA LEU A 48 -19.97 7.40 -14.26
C LEU A 48 -21.33 7.25 -13.58
N GLY A 49 -22.18 6.41 -14.14
CA GLY A 49 -23.55 6.17 -13.69
C GLY A 49 -24.54 6.22 -14.85
N ALA A 50 -25.49 5.31 -14.88
CA ALA A 50 -26.51 5.26 -15.92
C ALA A 50 -27.78 6.00 -15.42
N GLY A 51 -27.85 7.32 -15.62
CA GLY A 51 -29.11 8.08 -15.56
C GLY A 51 -29.90 7.98 -14.25
N GLY A 52 -29.20 7.97 -13.08
CA GLY A 52 -29.82 7.89 -11.77
C GLY A 52 -29.21 8.86 -10.75
N GLN A 53 -29.67 8.80 -9.50
CA GLN A 53 -29.23 9.69 -8.42
C GLN A 53 -27.75 9.56 -8.01
N ASP A 54 -27.01 8.59 -8.57
CA ASP A 54 -25.64 8.23 -8.18
C ASP A 54 -24.60 8.60 -9.27
N GLU A 55 -24.83 9.67 -10.01
CA GLU A 55 -23.86 10.15 -10.99
C GLU A 55 -22.60 10.71 -10.31
N VAL A 56 -21.45 10.06 -10.53
CA VAL A 56 -20.14 10.49 -10.03
C VAL A 56 -19.33 11.10 -11.16
N LYS A 57 -18.96 12.37 -11.04
CA LYS A 57 -18.01 13.00 -11.95
C LYS A 57 -16.63 12.38 -11.75
N CYS A 58 -15.99 11.99 -12.86
CA CYS A 58 -14.70 11.34 -12.85
C CYS A 58 -13.75 12.00 -13.83
N ASP A 59 -12.48 11.98 -13.49
CA ASP A 59 -11.36 12.35 -14.35
C ASP A 59 -10.56 11.10 -14.70
N ALA A 60 -10.29 10.87 -15.98
CA ALA A 60 -9.46 9.79 -16.49
C ALA A 60 -8.06 10.30 -16.83
N TYR A 61 -7.06 9.64 -16.33
CA TYR A 61 -5.65 9.99 -16.51
C TYR A 61 -4.92 8.88 -17.24
N GLU A 62 -3.93 9.25 -18.04
CA GLU A 62 -3.09 8.33 -18.80
C GLU A 62 -1.66 8.32 -18.27
N ASN A 63 -1.04 7.14 -18.30
CA ASN A 63 0.37 6.92 -18.04
C ASN A 63 0.99 6.15 -19.21
N ASP A 64 1.94 6.77 -19.89
CA ASP A 64 2.65 6.17 -21.02
C ASP A 64 3.84 5.28 -20.62
N SER A 65 4.24 5.34 -19.33
CA SER A 65 5.34 4.52 -18.81
C SER A 65 4.97 3.07 -18.51
N VAL A 66 3.69 2.67 -18.62
CA VAL A 66 3.24 1.32 -18.33
C VAL A 66 3.83 0.27 -19.27
N LEU A 67 4.07 -0.92 -18.76
CA LEU A 67 4.62 -2.04 -19.55
C LEU A 67 3.55 -2.69 -20.42
N PRO A 68 3.91 -3.28 -21.56
CA PRO A 68 3.01 -4.14 -22.31
C PRO A 68 2.74 -5.46 -21.57
N VAL A 69 1.71 -6.19 -21.98
CA VAL A 69 1.33 -7.49 -21.37
C VAL A 69 2.49 -8.49 -21.36
N GLY A 70 3.36 -8.43 -22.37
CA GLY A 70 4.58 -9.24 -22.45
C GLY A 70 5.79 -8.35 -22.64
N PHE A 71 6.82 -8.58 -21.85
CA PHE A 71 8.12 -7.92 -21.96
C PHE A 71 9.23 -8.88 -21.57
N ALA A 72 10.47 -8.57 -21.95
CA ALA A 72 11.65 -9.37 -21.63
C ALA A 72 12.58 -8.59 -20.70
N GLY A 73 13.18 -9.29 -19.76
CA GLY A 73 14.21 -8.75 -18.86
C GLY A 73 15.56 -9.43 -19.08
N SER A 74 16.64 -8.68 -19.01
CA SER A 74 18.00 -9.22 -19.07
C SER A 74 18.57 -9.57 -17.69
N THR A 75 17.89 -9.18 -16.62
CA THR A 75 18.27 -9.46 -15.24
C THR A 75 17.37 -10.53 -14.67
N VAL A 76 17.97 -11.53 -14.04
CA VAL A 76 17.25 -12.63 -13.37
C VAL A 76 17.42 -12.49 -11.86
N ILE A 77 16.32 -12.62 -11.14
CA ILE A 77 16.27 -12.54 -9.68
C ILE A 77 15.86 -13.92 -9.16
N PRO A 78 16.74 -14.64 -8.44
CA PRO A 78 16.37 -15.90 -7.78
C PRO A 78 15.21 -15.68 -6.79
N ARG A 79 14.25 -16.61 -6.77
CA ARG A 79 13.10 -16.54 -5.87
C ARG A 79 13.51 -16.39 -4.40
N SER A 80 14.52 -17.15 -3.97
CA SER A 80 15.01 -17.10 -2.59
C SER A 80 15.57 -15.75 -2.16
N ILE A 81 16.09 -14.97 -3.11
CA ILE A 81 16.52 -13.58 -2.87
C ILE A 81 15.31 -12.66 -2.80
N TYR A 82 14.39 -12.79 -3.76
CA TYR A 82 13.16 -11.97 -3.81
C TYR A 82 12.31 -12.13 -2.55
N GLU A 83 12.13 -13.35 -2.06
CA GLU A 83 11.27 -13.63 -0.90
C GLU A 83 11.78 -12.98 0.40
N LYS A 84 13.09 -12.76 0.52
CA LYS A 84 13.70 -12.07 1.68
C LYS A 84 13.55 -10.56 1.68
N LEU A 85 13.15 -9.98 0.55
CA LEU A 85 12.96 -8.53 0.45
C LEU A 85 11.72 -8.09 1.22
N ASP A 86 11.78 -6.88 1.79
CA ASP A 86 10.62 -6.20 2.31
C ASP A 86 9.61 -5.90 1.19
N VAL A 87 8.35 -5.70 1.53
CA VAL A 87 7.26 -5.57 0.56
C VAL A 87 7.46 -4.40 -0.40
N THR A 88 8.04 -3.28 0.04
CA THR A 88 8.35 -2.12 -0.80
C THR A 88 9.51 -2.41 -1.76
N LYS A 89 10.55 -3.11 -1.30
CA LYS A 89 11.65 -3.58 -2.14
C LYS A 89 11.22 -4.62 -3.16
N LYS A 90 10.26 -5.50 -2.80
CA LYS A 90 9.69 -6.47 -3.73
C LYS A 90 9.08 -5.80 -4.97
N GLN A 91 8.33 -4.71 -4.80
CA GLN A 91 7.78 -4.00 -5.97
C GLN A 91 8.88 -3.35 -6.82
N GLN A 92 9.92 -2.79 -6.22
CA GLN A 92 11.06 -2.25 -6.96
C GLN A 92 11.82 -3.34 -7.74
N ALA A 93 12.01 -4.50 -7.13
CA ALA A 93 12.67 -5.64 -7.76
C ALA A 93 11.94 -6.11 -9.03
N LEU A 94 10.59 -6.10 -9.03
CA LEU A 94 9.78 -6.49 -10.19
C LEU A 94 10.00 -5.62 -11.43
N LEU A 95 10.42 -4.36 -11.27
CA LEU A 95 10.79 -3.47 -12.38
C LEU A 95 12.27 -3.58 -12.77
N GLN A 96 13.08 -4.31 -12.01
CA GLN A 96 14.53 -4.43 -12.25
C GLN A 96 14.93 -5.78 -12.83
N GLY A 97 14.08 -6.81 -12.69
CA GLY A 97 14.40 -8.14 -13.21
C GLY A 97 13.23 -9.11 -13.19
N ILE A 98 13.48 -10.28 -13.75
CA ILE A 98 12.51 -11.37 -13.83
C ILE A 98 12.79 -12.36 -12.70
N ILE A 99 11.77 -12.66 -11.90
CA ILE A 99 11.88 -13.64 -10.82
C ILE A 99 11.80 -15.05 -11.41
N VAL A 100 12.77 -15.88 -11.06
CA VAL A 100 12.90 -17.26 -11.53
C VAL A 100 13.11 -18.19 -10.34
N GLU A 101 12.57 -19.41 -10.41
CA GLU A 101 12.85 -20.44 -9.43
C GLU A 101 14.36 -20.71 -9.34
N ASP A 102 14.88 -20.95 -8.14
CA ASP A 102 16.33 -21.05 -7.91
C ASP A 102 17.01 -22.13 -8.76
N ASP A 103 16.33 -23.27 -8.98
CA ASP A 103 16.82 -24.39 -9.82
C ASP A 103 16.74 -24.10 -11.32
N LYS A 104 16.09 -23.01 -11.74
CA LYS A 104 15.92 -22.59 -13.14
C LYS A 104 16.78 -21.39 -13.51
N VAL A 105 17.54 -20.85 -12.58
CA VAL A 105 18.44 -19.72 -12.86
C VAL A 105 19.55 -20.18 -13.81
N PRO A 106 19.68 -19.60 -15.01
CA PRO A 106 20.77 -19.94 -15.93
C PRO A 106 22.14 -19.67 -15.28
N ALA A 107 23.08 -20.61 -15.38
CA ALA A 107 24.41 -20.48 -14.77
C ALA A 107 25.14 -19.19 -15.17
N ALA A 108 24.95 -18.73 -16.41
CA ALA A 108 25.52 -17.48 -16.92
C ALA A 108 24.88 -16.23 -16.29
N LEU A 109 23.66 -16.35 -15.73
CA LEU A 109 22.87 -15.27 -15.14
C LEU A 109 22.72 -15.44 -13.62
N ALA A 110 23.22 -16.55 -13.07
CA ALA A 110 23.26 -16.83 -11.63
C ALA A 110 24.15 -15.85 -10.85
N GLN A 111 24.47 -14.75 -11.50
CA GLN A 111 25.33 -13.75 -10.91
C GLN A 111 24.57 -12.82 -9.99
N LYS A 112 25.03 -12.89 -8.77
CA LYS A 112 25.20 -11.72 -7.91
C LYS A 112 23.91 -11.07 -7.44
N GLU A 113 23.81 -11.03 -6.15
CA GLU A 113 23.12 -10.04 -5.33
C GLU A 113 23.26 -8.59 -5.83
N THR A 114 23.86 -8.37 -6.96
CA THR A 114 24.45 -7.11 -7.30
C THR A 114 23.86 -6.51 -8.54
N GLY A 115 22.85 -5.74 -8.39
CA GLY A 115 22.32 -4.94 -9.47
C GLY A 115 20.94 -4.37 -9.18
N MET A 116 20.32 -4.81 -8.11
CA MET A 116 19.08 -4.19 -7.66
C MET A 116 19.41 -2.99 -6.77
N GLU A 117 18.88 -1.84 -7.15
CA GLU A 117 18.99 -0.61 -6.35
C GLU A 117 17.64 -0.33 -5.71
N PHE A 118 17.62 -0.12 -4.41
CA PHE A 118 16.43 0.19 -3.64
C PHE A 118 16.50 1.62 -3.14
N THR A 119 15.42 2.35 -3.34
CA THR A 119 15.32 3.78 -2.97
C THR A 119 14.36 4.03 -1.83
N ASP A 120 13.62 3.02 -1.41
CA ASP A 120 12.73 3.10 -0.27
C ASP A 120 13.52 3.37 1.02
N LYS A 121 12.93 4.18 1.89
CA LYS A 121 13.50 4.51 3.21
C LYS A 121 12.44 4.37 4.27
N GLU A 122 12.78 3.66 5.32
CA GLU A 122 12.04 3.70 6.57
C GLU A 122 12.26 5.05 7.24
N ILE A 123 11.16 5.66 7.68
CA ILE A 123 11.14 6.99 8.27
C ILE A 123 10.77 6.88 9.74
N SER A 124 11.59 7.46 10.60
CA SER A 124 11.29 7.59 12.03
C SER A 124 10.09 8.50 12.24
N TYR A 125 9.26 8.19 13.20
CA TYR A 125 8.08 8.96 13.57
C TYR A 125 8.01 9.15 15.08
N GLU A 126 7.24 10.15 15.49
CA GLU A 126 6.89 10.43 16.88
C GLU A 126 5.37 10.42 17.04
N ILE A 127 4.88 9.95 18.20
CA ILE A 127 3.47 10.06 18.55
C ILE A 127 3.26 11.45 19.10
N THR A 128 2.49 12.28 18.41
CA THR A 128 2.28 13.70 18.76
C THR A 128 0.92 13.98 19.38
N ASP A 129 -0.08 13.13 19.10
CA ASP A 129 -1.41 13.25 19.70
C ASP A 129 -2.05 11.88 19.93
N MET A 130 -2.79 11.76 21.02
CA MET A 130 -3.57 10.58 21.36
C MET A 130 -4.93 11.02 21.92
N HIS A 131 -6.00 10.63 21.28
CA HIS A 131 -7.36 10.90 21.73
C HIS A 131 -8.07 9.59 22.12
N ASN A 132 -8.43 9.45 23.38
CA ASN A 132 -9.05 8.24 23.93
C ASN A 132 -8.22 6.97 23.68
N VAL A 133 -6.90 7.07 23.72
CA VAL A 133 -5.95 5.98 23.52
C VAL A 133 -4.95 5.93 24.67
N GLU A 134 -4.64 4.74 25.13
CA GLU A 134 -3.54 4.45 26.02
C GLU A 134 -2.46 3.67 25.28
N LEU A 135 -1.21 4.07 25.47
CA LEU A 135 -0.05 3.35 24.91
C LEU A 135 0.21 2.10 25.75
N THR A 136 0.50 0.99 25.07
CA THR A 136 0.89 -0.28 25.69
C THR A 136 2.25 -0.75 25.16
N ASP A 137 2.85 -1.74 25.78
CA ASP A 137 4.15 -2.29 25.34
C ASP A 137 4.10 -2.87 23.91
N GLN A 138 2.92 -3.23 23.40
CA GLN A 138 2.75 -3.89 22.12
C GLN A 138 1.71 -3.21 21.19
N GLY A 139 1.36 -1.95 21.46
CA GLY A 139 0.39 -1.25 20.63
C GLY A 139 -0.45 -0.23 21.36
N PHE A 140 -1.75 -0.19 21.12
CA PHE A 140 -2.67 0.83 21.61
C PHE A 140 -3.94 0.23 22.20
N THR A 141 -4.40 0.78 23.32
CA THR A 141 -5.73 0.49 23.85
C THR A 141 -6.65 1.68 23.55
N ALA A 142 -7.59 1.51 22.65
CA ALA A 142 -8.67 2.45 22.43
C ALA A 142 -9.69 2.34 23.56
N THR A 143 -9.84 3.39 24.36
CA THR A 143 -10.75 3.42 25.51
C THR A 143 -12.19 3.72 25.10
N GLU A 144 -12.37 4.29 23.90
CA GLU A 144 -13.64 4.57 23.26
C GLU A 144 -13.62 4.25 21.77
N LYS A 145 -14.79 4.24 21.13
CA LYS A 145 -14.89 4.16 19.66
C LYS A 145 -14.36 5.45 19.03
N LYS A 146 -13.76 5.32 17.85
CA LYS A 146 -13.12 6.41 17.11
C LYS A 146 -11.99 7.10 17.88
N ALA A 147 -11.37 6.38 18.81
CA ALA A 147 -10.11 6.77 19.41
C ALA A 147 -9.03 6.91 18.32
N SER A 148 -8.11 7.85 18.48
CA SER A 148 -7.11 8.12 17.44
C SER A 148 -5.71 8.36 18.00
N VAL A 149 -4.73 8.05 17.15
CA VAL A 149 -3.30 8.32 17.38
C VAL A 149 -2.75 9.03 16.16
N THR A 150 -2.01 10.09 16.36
CA THR A 150 -1.32 10.83 15.31
C THR A 150 0.18 10.61 15.40
N LEU A 151 0.76 10.22 14.27
CA LEU A 151 2.18 9.99 14.04
C LEU A 151 2.72 11.15 13.22
N SER A 152 3.70 11.89 13.73
CA SER A 152 4.40 12.92 12.96
C SER A 152 5.76 12.41 12.50
N PHE A 153 6.15 12.73 11.26
CA PHE A 153 7.38 12.29 10.64
C PHE A 153 7.86 13.25 9.57
N GLU A 154 9.12 13.14 9.17
CA GLU A 154 9.66 13.87 8.02
C GLU A 154 9.74 12.95 6.80
N GLY A 155 8.67 12.93 5.99
CA GLY A 155 8.60 12.13 4.76
C GLY A 155 9.52 12.65 3.65
N MET A 156 9.48 11.99 2.49
CA MET A 156 10.25 12.35 1.31
C MET A 156 9.36 12.96 0.23
N PRO A 157 9.82 14.00 -0.49
CA PRO A 157 9.09 14.53 -1.65
C PRO A 157 9.13 13.53 -2.81
N GLU A 158 8.24 13.70 -3.78
CA GLU A 158 8.13 12.87 -5.00
C GLU A 158 8.08 11.37 -4.70
N SER A 159 7.35 11.01 -3.62
CA SER A 159 7.34 9.65 -3.07
C SER A 159 5.92 9.15 -2.84
N GLU A 160 5.74 7.84 -2.96
CA GLU A 160 4.65 7.14 -2.30
C GLU A 160 5.03 6.89 -0.84
N THR A 161 4.09 7.17 0.06
CA THR A 161 4.27 6.89 1.50
C THR A 161 3.43 5.70 1.89
N TYR A 162 4.06 4.72 2.50
CA TYR A 162 3.44 3.48 2.95
C TYR A 162 3.38 3.45 4.46
N PHE A 163 2.23 3.06 4.98
CA PHE A 163 2.04 2.68 6.37
C PHE A 163 1.94 1.16 6.47
N ILE A 164 2.77 0.55 7.29
CA ILE A 164 2.88 -0.90 7.42
C ILE A 164 2.62 -1.30 8.87
N LEU A 165 1.71 -2.25 9.06
CA LEU A 165 1.48 -2.93 10.34
C LEU A 165 1.77 -4.42 10.15
N LYS A 166 2.56 -5.01 11.04
CA LYS A 166 2.82 -6.45 11.07
C LYS A 166 2.30 -7.06 12.36
N GLY A 167 1.75 -8.26 12.28
CA GLY A 167 1.25 -9.01 13.42
C GLY A 167 0.01 -8.38 14.09
N LEU A 168 -0.85 -7.70 13.31
CA LEU A 168 -2.02 -7.01 13.86
C LEU A 168 -2.98 -7.97 14.53
N GLY A 169 -3.24 -7.76 15.82
CA GLY A 169 -4.19 -8.51 16.63
C GLY A 169 -5.11 -7.58 17.42
N PHE A 170 -6.20 -8.15 17.90
CA PHE A 170 -7.18 -7.41 18.71
C PHE A 170 -7.72 -8.23 19.87
N SER A 171 -7.92 -7.57 21.00
CA SER A 171 -8.62 -8.12 22.18
C SER A 171 -9.47 -7.05 22.87
N GLU A 172 -10.55 -7.47 23.47
CA GLU A 172 -11.38 -6.61 24.34
C GLU A 172 -11.40 -7.23 25.75
N GLU A 173 -11.01 -6.45 26.74
CA GLU A 173 -10.90 -6.91 28.12
C GLU A 173 -12.25 -7.42 28.65
N GLY A 174 -12.23 -8.57 29.32
CA GLY A 174 -13.43 -9.19 29.90
C GLY A 174 -14.45 -9.71 28.89
N LYS A 175 -14.12 -9.68 27.58
CA LYS A 175 -15.04 -10.15 26.52
C LYS A 175 -14.41 -11.23 25.63
N THR A 176 -15.21 -12.21 25.28
CA THR A 176 -14.88 -13.16 24.23
C THR A 176 -15.38 -12.63 22.91
N LEU A 177 -14.49 -12.46 21.93
CA LEU A 177 -14.87 -12.08 20.57
C LEU A 177 -15.76 -13.15 19.95
N THR A 178 -16.88 -12.70 19.37
CA THR A 178 -17.81 -13.54 18.61
C THR A 178 -17.57 -13.39 17.12
N GLN A 179 -18.10 -14.29 16.30
CA GLN A 179 -18.06 -14.21 14.85
C GLN A 179 -18.53 -12.84 14.32
N SER A 180 -19.62 -12.30 14.87
CA SER A 180 -20.19 -11.01 14.45
C SER A 180 -19.34 -9.79 14.81
N LYS A 181 -18.43 -9.93 15.78
CA LYS A 181 -17.51 -8.88 16.26
C LYS A 181 -16.05 -9.17 15.95
N SER A 182 -15.80 -10.00 14.97
CA SER A 182 -14.45 -10.45 14.61
C SER A 182 -13.90 -9.79 13.33
N ARG A 183 -14.66 -8.85 12.75
CA ARG A 183 -14.26 -7.97 11.66
C ARG A 183 -14.13 -6.56 12.20
N LEU A 184 -12.94 -6.00 12.08
CA LEU A 184 -12.56 -4.75 12.72
C LEU A 184 -11.98 -3.79 11.69
N HIS A 185 -11.98 -2.50 12.01
CA HIS A 185 -11.56 -1.45 11.10
C HIS A 185 -10.63 -0.46 11.79
N ILE A 186 -9.60 -0.03 11.05
CA ILE A 186 -8.73 1.08 11.41
C ILE A 186 -8.67 1.99 10.17
N ASP A 187 -9.02 3.26 10.33
CA ASP A 187 -8.76 4.24 9.28
C ASP A 187 -7.33 4.75 9.39
N VAL A 188 -6.66 4.82 8.27
CA VAL A 188 -5.32 5.40 8.10
C VAL A 188 -5.47 6.66 7.25
N THR A 189 -5.29 7.81 7.86
CA THR A 189 -5.44 9.11 7.21
C THR A 189 -4.08 9.79 7.07
N CYS A 190 -3.75 10.23 5.85
CA CYS A 190 -2.57 11.03 5.56
C CYS A 190 -2.97 12.20 4.65
N GLY A 191 -2.97 13.40 5.18
CA GLY A 191 -3.50 14.58 4.51
C GLY A 191 -4.97 14.41 4.13
N LYS A 192 -5.30 14.43 2.83
CA LYS A 192 -6.68 14.27 2.32
C LYS A 192 -7.05 12.83 1.98
N ILE A 193 -6.16 11.88 2.17
CA ILE A 193 -6.40 10.48 1.83
C ILE A 193 -6.68 9.71 3.11
N THR A 194 -7.83 9.05 3.14
CA THR A 194 -8.17 8.09 4.19
C THR A 194 -8.40 6.74 3.55
N LYS A 195 -7.70 5.74 4.05
CA LYS A 195 -7.88 4.33 3.67
C LYS A 195 -8.16 3.49 4.89
N MET A 196 -8.98 2.47 4.73
CA MET A 196 -9.42 1.63 5.83
C MET A 196 -8.74 0.25 5.77
N ILE A 197 -8.04 -0.10 6.85
CA ILE A 197 -7.65 -1.48 7.12
C ILE A 197 -8.91 -2.19 7.62
N THR A 198 -9.31 -3.25 6.92
CA THR A 198 -10.30 -4.19 7.41
C THR A 198 -9.58 -5.47 7.77
N PHE A 199 -9.56 -5.84 9.03
CA PHE A 199 -8.92 -7.06 9.47
C PHE A 199 -9.90 -8.02 10.16
N LEU A 200 -9.63 -9.31 10.00
CA LEU A 200 -10.41 -10.39 10.57
C LEU A 200 -9.60 -11.01 11.70
N THR A 201 -10.20 -11.11 12.87
CA THR A 201 -9.54 -11.83 13.97
C THR A 201 -9.66 -13.35 13.76
N ARG A 202 -8.83 -14.14 14.47
CA ARG A 202 -8.87 -15.62 14.44
C ARG A 202 -10.22 -16.25 14.79
N LYS A 203 -11.18 -15.45 15.29
CA LYS A 203 -12.56 -15.89 15.55
C LYS A 203 -13.49 -15.74 14.35
N ASN A 204 -13.03 -15.12 13.28
CA ASN A 204 -13.78 -14.98 12.05
C ASN A 204 -13.62 -16.24 11.18
N ASN A 205 -14.72 -16.76 10.63
CA ASN A 205 -14.68 -17.95 9.76
C ASN A 205 -13.92 -17.73 8.46
N PHE A 206 -13.72 -16.48 8.05
CA PHE A 206 -12.97 -16.09 6.84
C PHE A 206 -11.55 -15.65 7.14
N TYR A 207 -11.07 -15.79 8.39
CA TYR A 207 -9.70 -15.51 8.73
C TYR A 207 -8.76 -16.45 7.98
N SER A 208 -7.82 -15.88 7.23
CA SER A 208 -6.89 -16.60 6.35
C SER A 208 -5.42 -16.56 6.82
N GLY A 209 -5.17 -16.12 8.06
CA GLY A 209 -3.81 -15.97 8.59
C GLY A 209 -3.11 -14.68 8.15
N VAL A 210 -3.85 -13.71 7.62
CA VAL A 210 -3.30 -12.40 7.21
C VAL A 210 -3.42 -11.43 8.40
N ASP A 211 -2.28 -11.16 9.02
CA ASP A 211 -2.14 -10.22 10.13
C ASP A 211 -1.22 -9.03 9.77
N ASP A 212 -0.65 -9.04 8.56
CA ASP A 212 0.22 -7.99 8.04
C ASP A 212 -0.52 -7.12 7.03
N TYR A 213 -0.40 -5.81 7.16
CA TYR A 213 -1.10 -4.82 6.33
C TYR A 213 -0.13 -3.77 5.81
N LEU A 214 -0.19 -3.53 4.51
CA LEU A 214 0.49 -2.42 3.84
C LEU A 214 -0.56 -1.51 3.23
N ILE A 215 -0.52 -0.24 3.60
CA ILE A 215 -1.41 0.81 3.09
C ILE A 215 -0.58 1.84 2.35
N ASN A 216 -0.83 2.00 1.05
CA ASN A 216 -0.28 3.12 0.30
C ASN A 216 -1.10 4.37 0.59
N THR A 217 -0.51 5.36 1.26
CA THR A 217 -1.17 6.64 1.55
C THR A 217 -1.09 7.61 0.37
N GLY A 218 -0.56 7.17 -0.77
CA GLY A 218 -0.54 7.87 -2.05
C GLY A 218 0.78 8.57 -2.37
N TYR A 219 0.91 8.91 -3.66
CA TYR A 219 2.02 9.71 -4.18
C TYR A 219 1.81 11.20 -3.89
N ARG A 220 2.91 11.88 -3.54
CA ARG A 220 2.93 13.34 -3.33
C ARG A 220 4.21 13.94 -3.87
N ASP A 221 4.08 15.13 -4.49
CA ASP A 221 5.23 15.96 -4.89
C ASP A 221 5.89 16.58 -3.66
N GLU A 222 5.11 16.91 -2.62
CA GLU A 222 5.59 17.45 -1.35
C GLU A 222 5.75 16.32 -0.31
N LYS A 223 6.49 16.60 0.76
CA LYS A 223 6.67 15.66 1.87
C LYS A 223 5.33 15.39 2.58
N ALA A 224 5.08 14.13 2.91
CA ALA A 224 4.08 13.81 3.93
C ALA A 224 4.71 14.00 5.31
N ASP A 225 3.94 14.47 6.28
CA ASP A 225 4.41 14.83 7.61
C ASP A 225 3.59 14.20 8.75
N GLU A 226 2.42 13.65 8.43
CA GLU A 226 1.51 13.13 9.44
C GLU A 226 0.68 11.94 8.93
N ILE A 227 0.50 10.96 9.81
CA ILE A 227 -0.48 9.88 9.65
C ILE A 227 -1.31 9.79 10.92
N THR A 228 -2.64 9.83 10.79
CA THR A 228 -3.59 9.59 11.88
C THR A 228 -4.24 8.21 11.73
N LEU A 229 -4.17 7.40 12.77
CA LEU A 229 -4.88 6.14 12.90
C LEU A 229 -6.16 6.38 13.68
N THR A 230 -7.31 5.94 13.17
CA THR A 230 -8.59 6.00 13.89
C THR A 230 -9.13 4.59 14.09
N PHE A 231 -9.29 4.19 15.35
CA PHE A 231 -9.78 2.87 15.72
C PHE A 231 -11.30 2.89 15.85
N HIS A 232 -11.97 2.05 15.06
CA HIS A 232 -13.44 2.02 15.05
C HIS A 232 -14.04 1.36 16.28
N GLU A 233 -13.33 0.42 16.91
CA GLU A 233 -13.82 -0.30 18.08
C GLU A 233 -12.95 -0.05 19.31
N LYS A 234 -13.58 -0.04 20.47
CA LYS A 234 -12.91 -0.04 21.79
C LYS A 234 -12.22 -1.38 22.01
N GLY A 235 -10.98 -1.34 22.49
CA GLY A 235 -10.18 -2.53 22.82
C GLY A 235 -8.70 -2.34 22.56
N THR A 236 -7.93 -3.38 22.77
CA THR A 236 -6.47 -3.37 22.61
C THR A 236 -6.08 -3.91 21.23
N TYR A 237 -5.44 -3.06 20.46
CA TYR A 237 -4.83 -3.34 19.17
C TYR A 237 -3.34 -3.59 19.39
N ARG A 238 -2.87 -4.80 19.06
CA ARG A 238 -1.47 -5.22 19.21
C ARG A 238 -0.87 -5.38 17.84
N PHE A 239 0.41 -5.11 17.72
CA PHE A 239 1.19 -5.36 16.51
C PHE A 239 2.66 -5.57 16.89
N ASP A 240 3.34 -6.37 16.11
CA ASP A 240 4.76 -6.66 16.31
C ASP A 240 5.62 -5.51 15.81
N GLU A 241 5.16 -4.84 14.72
CA GLU A 241 5.90 -3.77 14.08
C GLU A 241 4.95 -2.77 13.41
N MET A 242 5.30 -1.48 13.51
CA MET A 242 4.65 -0.38 12.82
C MET A 242 5.70 0.48 12.13
N GLN A 243 5.60 0.63 10.81
CA GLN A 243 6.58 1.33 10.00
C GLN A 243 5.93 2.37 9.10
N ILE A 244 6.67 3.45 8.84
CA ILE A 244 6.39 4.40 7.76
C ILE A 244 7.54 4.29 6.78
N VAL A 245 7.22 4.01 5.50
CA VAL A 245 8.22 3.87 4.44
C VAL A 245 7.90 4.83 3.31
N CYS A 246 8.86 5.67 2.94
CA CYS A 246 8.78 6.50 1.75
C CYS A 246 9.53 5.84 0.60
N GLN A 247 8.88 5.77 -0.56
CA GLN A 247 9.42 5.20 -1.78
C GLN A 247 9.44 6.25 -2.88
N PRO A 248 10.61 6.84 -3.19
CA PRO A 248 10.75 7.78 -4.31
C PRO A 248 10.40 7.14 -5.65
N MET A 249 9.66 7.86 -6.49
CA MET A 249 9.14 7.36 -7.77
C MET A 249 9.98 7.74 -8.98
N GLN A 250 11.02 8.57 -8.83
CA GLN A 250 11.83 9.12 -9.94
C GLN A 250 12.47 8.06 -10.84
N GLN A 251 12.73 6.86 -10.32
CA GLN A 251 13.33 5.78 -11.11
C GLN A 251 12.32 4.97 -11.95
N VAL A 252 11.03 5.08 -11.66
CA VAL A 252 10.00 4.22 -12.28
C VAL A 252 10.00 4.36 -13.79
N ASP A 253 10.02 5.59 -14.31
CA ASP A 253 9.99 5.84 -15.76
C ASP A 253 11.22 5.26 -16.47
N SER A 254 12.40 5.38 -15.87
CA SER A 254 13.65 4.88 -16.44
C SER A 254 13.68 3.34 -16.45
N LEU A 255 13.23 2.70 -15.38
CA LEU A 255 13.12 1.26 -15.25
C LEU A 255 12.08 0.69 -16.24
N ALA A 256 10.90 1.30 -16.32
CA ALA A 256 9.88 0.90 -17.27
C ALA A 256 10.35 1.05 -18.72
N LYS A 257 11.02 2.16 -19.05
CA LYS A 257 11.58 2.39 -20.38
C LYS A 257 12.63 1.32 -20.75
N LYS A 258 13.50 0.97 -19.81
CA LYS A 258 14.52 -0.09 -20.02
C LYS A 258 13.85 -1.43 -20.34
N LEU A 259 12.80 -1.81 -19.61
CA LEU A 259 12.06 -3.06 -19.87
C LEU A 259 11.31 -3.01 -21.20
N LYS A 260 10.72 -1.88 -21.58
CA LYS A 260 10.04 -1.69 -22.88
C LYS A 260 10.97 -1.87 -24.09
N GLN A 261 12.25 -1.55 -23.96
CA GLN A 261 13.22 -1.68 -25.07
C GLN A 261 13.56 -3.14 -25.38
N ASN A 262 13.18 -4.07 -24.54
CA ASN A 262 13.43 -5.51 -24.69
C ASN A 262 12.19 -6.29 -25.19
N VAL A 263 11.25 -5.61 -25.84
CA VAL A 263 10.00 -6.22 -26.40
C VAL A 263 10.19 -6.58 -27.85
#